data_ae82463140cbd464e742a8aaf743ae02
#
_entry.id   ae82463140cbd464e742a8aaf743ae02
#
_cell.length_a   1.000
_cell.length_b   1.000
_cell.length_c   1.000
_cell.angle_alpha   90.00
_cell.angle_beta   90.00
_cell.angle_gamma   90.00
#
_symmetry.space_group_name_H-M   'P 1'
#
loop_
_entity.id
_entity.type
_entity.pdbx_description
1 polymer ?
#
loop_
_entity_poly.entity_id
_entity_poly.type
_entity_poly.pdbx_seq_one_letter_code
_entity_poly.pdbx_strand_id
1 'polypeptide(L)' 'MSSTLLVAIGAGIAVLTGIGAGLGI' A
#
# COMPACT_ATOMS: atom_id res chain seq x y z
N MET A 1 2.75 -0.80 -20.81
CA MET A 1 2.39 -0.87 -19.40
C MET A 1 3.59 -0.53 -18.55
N SER A 2 3.38 0.31 -17.59
CA SER A 2 4.46 0.75 -16.73
C SER A 2 4.39 0.02 -15.39
N SER A 3 5.46 -0.68 -15.02
CA SER A 3 5.50 -1.33 -13.71
C SER A 3 5.56 -0.30 -12.59
N THR A 4 5.94 0.94 -12.90
CA THR A 4 5.93 2.03 -11.93
C THR A 4 4.51 2.32 -11.45
N LEU A 5 3.54 2.22 -12.35
CA LEU A 5 2.14 2.42 -11.98
C LEU A 5 1.69 1.37 -10.98
N LEU A 6 2.03 0.13 -11.22
CA LEU A 6 1.68 -0.97 -10.31
C LEU A 6 2.38 -0.80 -8.97
N VAL A 7 3.61 -0.35 -8.99
CA VAL A 7 4.36 -0.09 -7.75
C VAL A 7 3.68 1.00 -6.94
N ALA A 8 3.21 2.06 -7.60
CA ALA A 8 2.54 3.15 -6.91
C ALA A 8 1.23 2.69 -6.27
N ILE A 9 0.47 1.87 -6.96
CA ILE A 9 -0.77 1.32 -6.44
C ILE A 9 -0.48 0.44 -5.22
N GLY A 10 0.52 -0.42 -5.34
CA GLY A 10 0.92 -1.29 -4.24
C GLY A 10 1.39 -0.53 -3.03
N ALA A 11 2.14 0.56 -3.25
CA ALA A 11 2.62 1.39 -2.15
C ALA A 11 1.46 2.05 -1.40
N GLY A 12 0.44 2.50 -2.14
CA GLY A 12 -0.74 3.09 -1.51
C GLY A 12 -1.49 2.08 -0.66
N ILE A 13 -1.65 0.88 -1.16
CA ILE A 13 -2.33 -0.19 -0.44
C ILE A 13 -1.51 -0.57 0.81
N ALA A 14 -0.20 -0.61 0.68
CA ALA A 14 0.68 -0.96 1.80
C ALA A 14 0.58 0.06 2.93
N VAL A 15 0.50 1.34 2.59
CA VAL A 15 0.34 2.39 3.59
C VAL A 15 -0.98 2.23 4.32
N LEU A 16 -2.04 1.97 3.57
CA LEU A 16 -3.36 1.77 4.15
C LEU A 16 -3.37 0.56 5.09
N THR A 17 -2.73 -0.52 4.67
CA THR A 17 -2.62 -1.73 5.49
C THR A 17 -1.83 -1.46 6.76
N GLY A 18 -0.76 -0.69 6.66
CA GLY A 18 0.06 -0.35 7.81
C GLY A 18 -0.70 0.45 8.85
N ILE A 19 -1.54 1.38 8.42
CA ILE A 19 -2.35 2.18 9.32
C ILE A 19 -3.43 1.31 9.97
N GLY A 20 -4.15 0.52 9.17
CA GLY A 20 -5.25 -0.29 9.65
C GLY A 20 -4.77 -1.42 10.56
N ALA A 21 -3.79 -2.18 10.12
CA ALA A 21 -3.30 -3.32 10.90
C ALA A 21 -2.47 -2.88 12.10
N GLY A 22 -1.76 -1.79 11.96
CA GLY A 22 -0.94 -1.27 13.05
C GLY A 22 -1.78 -0.84 14.24
N LEU A 23 -2.93 -0.25 13.99
CA LEU A 23 -3.84 0.16 15.06
C LEU A 23 -4.58 -1.03 15.66
N GLY A 24 -4.75 -2.10 14.88
CA GLY A 24 -5.48 -3.27 15.31
C GLY A 24 -4.73 -4.19 16.26
N ILE A 25 -3.47 -3.91 16.44
CA ILE A 25 -2.67 -4.73 17.35
C ILE A 25 -2.59 -4.05 18.75
#